data_64f1817174f06fd88cdf7cfa94e5ec5d
#
_entry.id   64f1817174f06fd88cdf7cfa94e5ec5d
#
_cell.length_a   1.000
_cell.length_b   1.000
_cell.length_c   1.000
_cell.angle_alpha   90.00
_cell.angle_beta   90.00
_cell.angle_gamma   90.00
#
_symmetry.space_group_name_H-M   'P 1'
#
loop_
_entity.id
_entity.type
_entity.pdbx_description
1 polymer ?
#
loop_
_entity_poly.entity_id
_entity_poly.type
_entity_poly.pdbx_seq_one_letter_code
_entity_poly.pdbx_strand_id
1 'polypeptide(L)'
;MMCWFDWKCAYSNTPLTKERRTIDHIIPLNNMGINEPWNCVPCFDSYNYQKNTNDMEEWYSQQPYFSEERLNKIYAWIEYAYEKWGKEE
;
A
#
# COMPACT_ATOMS: atom_id res chain seq x y z
N MET A 1 1.62 6.55 8.44
CA MET A 1 1.28 6.00 7.11
C MET A 1 0.47 6.97 6.26
N MET A 2 -0.66 7.44 6.78
CA MET A 2 -1.50 8.33 5.98
C MET A 2 -0.78 9.62 5.57
N CYS A 3 0.00 10.19 6.49
CA CYS A 3 0.74 11.42 6.16
C CYS A 3 1.77 11.21 5.07
N TRP A 4 2.40 10.03 5.05
CA TRP A 4 3.39 9.70 4.02
C TRP A 4 2.78 9.79 2.63
N PHE A 5 1.51 9.38 2.51
CA PHE A 5 0.81 9.35 1.23
C PHE A 5 -0.15 10.51 1.04
N ASP A 6 -0.05 11.56 1.88
CA ASP A 6 -0.84 12.79 1.75
C ASP A 6 -2.34 12.50 1.81
N TRP A 7 -2.74 11.51 2.62
CA TRP A 7 -4.14 11.12 2.80
C TRP A 7 -4.79 10.70 1.48
N LYS A 8 -3.98 10.13 0.58
CA LYS A 8 -4.44 9.68 -0.72
C LYS A 8 -4.06 8.21 -0.91
N CYS A 9 -4.75 7.57 -1.87
CA CYS A 9 -4.47 6.18 -2.19
C CYS A 9 -3.02 6.04 -2.67
N ALA A 10 -2.30 5.06 -2.13
CA ALA A 10 -0.91 4.85 -2.50
C ALA A 10 -0.74 4.53 -3.98
N TYR A 11 -1.74 3.88 -4.58
CA TYR A 11 -1.65 3.42 -5.96
C TYR A 11 -2.09 4.45 -6.98
N SER A 12 -3.20 5.15 -6.73
CA SER A 12 -3.82 6.00 -7.73
C SER A 12 -3.77 7.48 -7.39
N ASN A 13 -3.33 7.84 -6.18
CA ASN A 13 -3.35 9.22 -5.71
C ASN A 13 -4.76 9.77 -5.52
N THR A 14 -5.76 8.90 -5.48
CA THR A 14 -7.13 9.31 -5.24
C THR A 14 -7.27 9.76 -3.79
N PRO A 15 -7.88 10.94 -3.54
CA PRO A 15 -8.12 11.35 -2.16
C PRO A 15 -8.97 10.33 -1.43
N LEU A 16 -8.61 10.05 -0.17
CA LEU A 16 -9.31 9.05 0.61
C LEU A 16 -10.26 9.71 1.58
N THR A 17 -11.55 9.39 1.44
CA THR A 17 -12.56 9.87 2.36
C THR A 17 -12.70 8.86 3.50
N LYS A 18 -13.38 9.28 4.56
CA LYS A 18 -13.57 8.40 5.71
C LYS A 18 -14.29 7.12 5.31
N GLU A 19 -15.21 7.20 4.36
CA GLU A 19 -16.02 6.08 3.95
C GLU A 19 -15.34 5.14 2.97
N ARG A 20 -14.36 5.65 2.22
CA ARG A 20 -13.75 4.91 1.13
C ARG A 20 -12.30 4.50 1.37
N ARG A 21 -11.76 4.85 2.52
CA ARG A 21 -10.36 4.52 2.81
C ARG A 21 -10.29 3.12 3.41
N THR A 22 -9.20 2.42 3.09
CA THR A 22 -8.94 1.12 3.65
C THR A 22 -7.42 0.93 3.69
N ILE A 23 -6.99 -0.16 4.29
CA ILE A 23 -5.57 -0.49 4.37
C ILE A 23 -5.35 -1.76 3.57
N ASP A 24 -4.43 -1.68 2.60
CA ASP A 24 -4.08 -2.83 1.79
C ASP A 24 -2.79 -3.45 2.32
N HIS A 25 -2.78 -4.77 2.42
CA HIS A 25 -1.57 -5.50 2.78
C HIS A 25 -0.79 -5.78 1.50
N ILE A 26 0.41 -5.22 1.39
CA ILE A 26 1.22 -5.32 0.19
C ILE A 26 1.42 -6.78 -0.17
N ILE A 27 1.86 -7.58 0.79
CA ILE A 27 1.85 -9.03 0.66
C ILE A 27 0.59 -9.50 1.38
N PRO A 28 -0.37 -10.09 0.66
CA PRO A 28 -1.63 -10.47 1.29
C PRO A 28 -1.43 -11.42 2.47
N LEU A 29 -2.28 -11.28 3.46
CA LEU A 29 -2.19 -12.13 4.65
C LEU A 29 -2.29 -13.61 4.29
N ASN A 30 -3.08 -13.95 3.27
CA ASN A 30 -3.20 -15.32 2.80
C ASN A 30 -1.91 -15.84 2.19
N ASN A 31 -1.03 -14.95 1.76
CA ASN A 31 0.25 -15.30 1.14
C ASN A 31 1.40 -15.06 2.11
N MET A 32 1.12 -15.23 3.40
CA MET A 32 2.12 -15.10 4.47
C MET A 32 2.57 -13.68 4.72
N GLY A 33 1.79 -12.71 4.29
CA GLY A 33 2.02 -11.32 4.66
C GLY A 33 1.75 -11.11 6.13
N ILE A 34 2.29 -10.01 6.67
CA ILE A 34 2.14 -9.71 8.09
C ILE A 34 1.36 -8.41 8.26
N ASN A 35 0.72 -8.27 9.40
CA ASN A 35 -0.10 -7.10 9.70
C ASN A 35 0.74 -6.05 10.44
N GLU A 36 1.78 -5.55 9.76
CA GLU A 36 2.68 -4.57 10.31
C GLU A 36 2.77 -3.37 9.37
N PRO A 37 3.14 -2.19 9.88
CA PRO A 37 3.11 -0.97 9.05
C PRO A 37 3.91 -1.08 7.75
N TRP A 38 5.02 -1.80 7.76
CA TRP A 38 5.84 -1.91 6.55
C TRP A 38 5.25 -2.85 5.51
N ASN A 39 4.13 -3.47 5.79
CA ASN A 39 3.40 -4.28 4.82
C ASN A 39 2.03 -3.68 4.50
N CYS A 40 1.80 -2.44 4.86
CA CYS A 40 0.49 -1.81 4.71
C CYS A 40 0.60 -0.47 4.00
N VAL A 41 -0.37 -0.17 3.15
CA VAL A 41 -0.47 1.15 2.52
C VAL A 41 -1.94 1.58 2.53
N PRO A 42 -2.20 2.90 2.52
CA PRO A 42 -3.57 3.38 2.41
C PRO A 42 -4.08 3.16 1.00
N CYS A 43 -5.32 2.77 0.88
CA CYS A 43 -5.85 2.36 -0.42
C CYS A 43 -7.32 2.73 -0.51
N PHE A 44 -7.75 3.11 -1.72
CA PHE A 44 -9.16 3.28 -2.02
C PHE A 44 -9.82 1.91 -2.01
N ASP A 45 -10.97 1.79 -1.37
CA ASP A 45 -11.54 0.47 -1.08
C ASP A 45 -11.78 -0.40 -2.31
N SER A 46 -12.20 0.19 -3.42
CA SER A 46 -12.45 -0.60 -4.62
C SER A 46 -11.16 -1.17 -5.20
N TYR A 47 -10.05 -0.46 -5.09
CA TYR A 47 -8.77 -0.97 -5.58
C TYR A 47 -8.26 -2.10 -4.70
N ASN A 48 -8.48 -1.99 -3.40
CA ASN A 48 -8.10 -3.05 -2.48
C ASN A 48 -8.87 -4.33 -2.82
N TYR A 49 -10.16 -4.18 -3.10
CA TYR A 49 -10.98 -5.31 -3.47
C TYR A 49 -10.50 -5.94 -4.78
N GLN A 50 -10.15 -5.12 -5.76
CA GLN A 50 -9.68 -5.61 -7.06
C GLN A 50 -8.34 -6.32 -6.94
N LYS A 51 -7.45 -5.79 -6.10
CA LYS A 51 -6.14 -6.40 -5.90
C LYS A 51 -6.26 -7.79 -5.26
N ASN A 52 -7.19 -7.91 -4.31
CA ASN A 52 -7.46 -9.19 -3.66
C ASN A 52 -6.16 -9.81 -3.14
N THR A 53 -5.84 -11.04 -3.53
CA THR A 53 -4.64 -11.74 -3.04
C THR A 53 -3.49 -11.70 -4.03
N ASN A 54 -3.57 -10.82 -5.03
CA ASN A 54 -2.50 -10.70 -6.03
C ASN A 54 -1.30 -9.99 -5.44
N ASP A 55 -0.12 -10.30 -5.99
CA ASP A 55 1.10 -9.60 -5.61
C ASP A 55 0.99 -8.13 -6.00
N MET A 56 1.46 -7.25 -5.11
CA MET A 56 1.26 -5.82 -5.27
C MET A 56 1.89 -5.30 -6.56
N GLU A 57 3.15 -5.61 -6.79
CA GLU A 57 3.85 -5.06 -7.95
C GLU A 57 3.28 -5.60 -9.25
N GLU A 58 3.00 -6.89 -9.28
CA GLU A 58 2.44 -7.52 -10.47
C GLU A 58 1.06 -6.95 -10.80
N TRP A 59 0.20 -6.85 -9.79
CA TRP A 59 -1.14 -6.29 -10.00
C TRP A 59 -1.08 -4.82 -10.39
N TYR A 60 -0.28 -4.04 -9.64
CA TYR A 60 -0.26 -2.59 -9.82
C TYR A 60 0.29 -2.20 -11.19
N SER A 61 1.33 -2.90 -11.66
CA SER A 61 1.95 -2.57 -12.93
C SER A 61 1.01 -2.73 -14.12
N GLN A 62 -0.08 -3.45 -13.96
CA GLN A 62 -1.04 -3.68 -15.03
C GLN A 62 -2.21 -2.69 -15.02
N GLN A 63 -2.25 -1.79 -14.05
CA GLN A 63 -3.38 -0.89 -13.92
C GLN A 63 -3.19 0.37 -14.76
N PRO A 64 -4.28 0.94 -15.30
CA PRO A 64 -4.16 2.16 -16.12
C PRO A 64 -3.64 3.36 -15.33
N TYR A 65 -3.80 3.36 -14.01
CA TYR A 65 -3.29 4.45 -13.17
C TYR A 65 -1.90 4.16 -12.62
N PHE A 66 -1.23 3.14 -13.10
CA PHE A 66 0.11 2.80 -12.64
C PHE A 66 1.06 3.99 -12.79
N SER A 67 1.88 4.22 -11.78
CA SER A 67 2.87 5.27 -11.76
C SER A 67 4.14 4.73 -11.12
N GLU A 68 5.23 4.80 -11.86
CA GLU A 68 6.52 4.34 -11.33
C GLU A 68 6.95 5.20 -10.15
N GLU A 69 6.63 6.50 -10.20
CA GLU A 69 6.94 7.39 -9.10
C GLU A 69 6.23 6.97 -7.83
N ARG A 70 4.96 6.58 -7.94
CA ARG A 70 4.20 6.13 -6.79
C ARG A 70 4.67 4.78 -6.30
N LEU A 71 5.07 3.91 -7.21
CA LEU A 71 5.63 2.62 -6.82
C LEU A 71 6.89 2.82 -5.99
N ASN A 72 7.75 3.73 -6.42
CA ASN A 72 8.97 4.05 -5.66
C ASN A 72 8.64 4.64 -4.31
N LYS A 73 7.57 5.43 -4.22
CA LYS A 73 7.13 5.99 -2.95
C LYS A 73 6.65 4.89 -2.00
N ILE A 74 5.99 3.88 -2.54
CA ILE A 74 5.58 2.72 -1.74
C ILE A 74 6.80 1.97 -1.20
N TYR A 75 7.79 1.73 -2.04
CA TYR A 75 9.01 1.07 -1.59
C TYR A 75 9.74 1.89 -0.54
N ALA A 76 9.78 3.21 -0.72
CA ALA A 76 10.39 4.08 0.28
C ALA A 76 9.66 4.01 1.61
N TRP A 77 8.33 3.89 1.58
CA TRP A 77 7.55 3.73 2.79
C TRP A 77 7.87 2.41 3.49
N ILE A 78 7.97 1.32 2.72
CA ILE A 78 8.30 0.02 3.29
C ILE A 78 9.62 0.10 4.04
N GLU A 79 10.62 0.68 3.41
CA GLU A 79 11.95 0.80 4.01
C GLU A 79 11.92 1.68 5.26
N TYR A 80 11.27 2.82 5.17
CA TYR A 80 11.17 3.74 6.30
C TYR A 80 10.47 3.09 7.48
N ALA A 81 9.34 2.44 7.21
CA ALA A 81 8.54 1.85 8.27
C ALA A 81 9.28 0.69 8.94
N TYR A 82 9.98 -0.12 8.13
CA TYR A 82 10.74 -1.23 8.69
C TYR A 82 11.89 -0.72 9.56
N GLU A 83 12.60 0.31 9.09
CA GLU A 83 13.68 0.89 9.88
C GLU A 83 13.17 1.44 11.21
N LYS A 84 11.99 2.03 11.20
CA LYS A 84 11.45 2.66 12.39
C LYS A 84 10.83 1.68 13.37
N TRP A 85 10.12 0.68 12.87
CA TRP A 85 9.33 -0.21 13.73
C TRP A 85 9.67 -1.69 13.60
N GLY A 86 10.31 -2.10 12.52
CA GLY A 86 10.50 -3.52 12.24
C GLY A 86 11.76 -4.12 12.82
N LYS A 87 12.76 -3.30 13.12
CA LYS A 87 14.02 -3.80 13.66
C LYS A 87 13.87 -4.09 15.14
N GLU A 88 14.32 -5.27 15.53
CA GLU A 88 14.32 -5.67 16.92
C GLU A 88 15.70 -5.43 17.52
N GLU A 89 15.72 -5.12 18.81
CA GLU A 89 16.96 -4.92 19.54
C GLU A 89 17.55 -6.21 20.03
#